data_206a82bf544caef10e330f5ea3b91abe
#
_entry.id   206a82bf544caef10e330f5ea3b91abe
#
_cell.length_a   1.000
_cell.length_b   1.000
_cell.length_c   1.000
_cell.angle_alpha   90.00
_cell.angle_beta   90.00
_cell.angle_gamma   90.00
#
_symmetry.space_group_name_H-M   'P 1'
#
loop_
_entity.id
_entity.type
_entity.pdbx_description
1 polymer ?
#
loop_
_entity_poly.entity_id
_entity_poly.type
_entity_poly.pdbx_seq_one_letter_code
_entity_poly.pdbx_strand_id
1 'polypeptide(L)'
;FPTPLLSLVFATLMMGRPIPNISGLVKPIFNQFLLALSLGFGQFFVGGLVVKYFLPPTMDTNPLMGCLIEVGFEGGHGAASIIGESFNRLGFPNGLDLGLAMATMGLLSSSLLGSIFIFLGRTFGISDTEEISEKKDNQKENTKIGIFADLRILIINLGFSGLAISFGVLLLKFLKYISNPFGDFSREIIFSLPVFPFILIGSLLIRYILEK
;
A
#
# COMPACT_ATOMS: atom_id res chain seq x y z
N PHE A 1 4.55 4.95 -16.05
CA PHE A 1 3.07 4.94 -15.97
C PHE A 1 2.48 4.52 -14.60
N PRO A 2 3.08 3.63 -13.81
CA PRO A 2 2.45 3.20 -12.54
C PRO A 2 2.38 4.32 -11.49
N THR A 3 3.38 5.18 -11.39
CA THR A 3 3.45 6.22 -10.34
C THR A 3 2.28 7.22 -10.36
N PRO A 4 1.84 7.80 -11.49
CA PRO A 4 0.69 8.70 -11.51
C PRO A 4 -0.62 8.04 -11.13
N LEU A 5 -0.86 6.80 -11.59
CA LEU A 5 -2.07 6.05 -11.25
C LEU A 5 -2.11 5.68 -9.78
N LEU A 6 -1.00 5.22 -9.20
CA LEU A 6 -0.88 4.97 -7.77
C LEU A 6 -1.09 6.24 -6.96
N SER A 7 -0.53 7.37 -7.40
CA SER A 7 -0.76 8.66 -6.75
C SER A 7 -2.25 9.03 -6.70
N LEU A 8 -2.98 8.78 -7.79
CA LEU A 8 -4.43 9.01 -7.85
C LEU A 8 -5.18 8.08 -6.88
N VAL A 9 -4.81 6.79 -6.81
CA VAL A 9 -5.42 5.84 -5.87
C VAL A 9 -5.22 6.30 -4.43
N PHE A 10 -4.01 6.68 -4.03
CA PHE A 10 -3.73 7.17 -2.67
C PHE A 10 -4.43 8.51 -2.38
N ALA A 11 -4.57 9.39 -3.37
CA ALA A 11 -5.30 10.64 -3.22
C ALA A 11 -6.80 10.43 -2.97
N THR A 12 -7.41 9.42 -3.60
CA THR A 12 -8.85 9.13 -3.47
C THR A 12 -9.19 8.24 -2.28
N LEU A 13 -8.22 7.51 -1.71
CA LEU A 13 -8.44 6.49 -0.69
C LEU A 13 -9.20 7.01 0.54
N MET A 14 -8.94 8.24 0.97
CA MET A 14 -9.55 8.85 2.15
C MET A 14 -10.74 9.78 1.83
N MET A 15 -10.96 10.14 0.58
CA MET A 15 -11.96 11.16 0.22
C MET A 15 -13.40 10.74 0.47
N GLY A 16 -13.72 9.46 0.44
CA GLY A 16 -15.08 8.96 0.62
C GLY A 16 -15.40 8.42 2.01
N ARG A 17 -14.45 8.47 2.96
CA ARG A 17 -14.62 7.82 4.27
C ARG A 17 -14.72 8.83 5.41
N PRO A 18 -15.63 8.63 6.40
CA PRO A 18 -15.68 9.48 7.58
C PRO A 18 -14.36 9.37 8.36
N ILE A 19 -13.89 10.49 8.90
CA ILE A 19 -12.70 10.50 9.77
C ILE A 19 -13.12 9.90 11.12
N PRO A 20 -12.57 8.75 11.51
CA PRO A 20 -12.95 8.10 12.75
C PRO A 20 -12.38 8.84 13.97
N ASN A 21 -13.04 8.68 15.11
CA ASN A 21 -12.63 9.29 16.37
C ASN A 21 -11.29 8.70 16.85
N ILE A 22 -10.26 9.50 16.93
CA ILE A 22 -8.86 9.06 17.15
C ILE A 22 -8.69 8.33 18.49
N SER A 23 -9.41 8.73 19.54
CA SER A 23 -9.25 8.18 20.89
C SER A 23 -9.57 6.67 21.00
N GLY A 24 -10.49 6.15 20.19
CA GLY A 24 -10.84 4.72 20.16
C GLY A 24 -9.96 3.87 19.24
N LEU A 25 -9.16 4.49 18.39
CA LEU A 25 -8.40 3.81 17.34
C LEU A 25 -6.98 3.44 17.75
N VAL A 26 -6.43 4.02 18.80
CA VAL A 26 -5.02 3.83 19.18
C VAL A 26 -4.68 2.35 19.39
N LYS A 27 -5.50 1.62 20.13
CA LYS A 27 -5.24 0.20 20.42
C LYS A 27 -5.33 -0.70 19.18
N PRO A 28 -6.41 -0.65 18.38
CA PRO A 28 -6.48 -1.46 17.16
C PRO A 28 -5.42 -1.06 16.12
N ILE A 29 -5.09 0.22 15.98
CA ILE A 29 -4.02 0.67 15.08
C ILE A 29 -2.66 0.12 15.56
N PHE A 30 -2.37 0.16 16.85
CA PHE A 30 -1.11 -0.35 17.39
C PHE A 30 -0.98 -1.85 17.19
N ASN A 31 -2.05 -2.63 17.44
CA ASN A 31 -2.05 -4.06 17.18
C ASN A 31 -1.83 -4.39 15.70
N GLN A 32 -2.51 -3.67 14.81
CA GLN A 32 -2.34 -3.83 13.36
C GLN A 32 -0.93 -3.43 12.90
N PHE A 33 -0.37 -2.39 13.48
CA PHE A 33 1.01 -1.96 13.21
C PHE A 33 2.03 -3.02 13.63
N LEU A 34 1.89 -3.60 14.83
CA LEU A 34 2.76 -4.68 15.29
C LEU A 34 2.65 -5.92 14.40
N LEU A 35 1.42 -6.26 13.97
CA LEU A 35 1.21 -7.36 13.04
C LEU A 35 1.91 -7.10 11.70
N ALA A 36 1.73 -5.93 11.12
CA ALA A 36 2.37 -5.55 9.87
C ALA A 36 3.90 -5.58 9.97
N LEU A 37 4.48 -5.05 11.05
CA LEU A 37 5.93 -5.14 11.30
C LEU A 37 6.40 -6.59 11.41
N SER A 38 5.66 -7.43 12.14
CA SER A 38 6.01 -8.84 12.32
C SER A 38 5.98 -9.60 11.00
N LEU A 39 4.98 -9.32 10.16
CA LEU A 39 4.87 -9.91 8.82
C LEU A 39 6.00 -9.44 7.91
N GLY A 40 6.24 -8.13 7.81
CA GLY A 40 7.29 -7.57 6.94
C GLY A 40 8.68 -8.08 7.33
N PHE A 41 9.08 -7.94 8.60
CA PHE A 41 10.37 -8.46 9.07
C PHE A 41 10.48 -9.98 8.96
N GLY A 42 9.37 -10.71 9.21
CA GLY A 42 9.31 -12.16 9.05
C GLY A 42 9.56 -12.58 7.61
N GLN A 43 9.00 -11.88 6.63
CA GLN A 43 9.19 -12.16 5.20
C GLN A 43 10.63 -11.90 4.76
N PHE A 44 11.24 -10.79 5.19
CA PHE A 44 12.67 -10.53 4.95
C PHE A 44 13.56 -11.61 5.56
N PHE A 45 13.27 -12.02 6.80
CA PHE A 45 14.02 -13.05 7.48
C PHE A 45 13.94 -14.40 6.76
N VAL A 46 12.72 -14.83 6.41
CA VAL A 46 12.51 -16.08 5.66
C VAL A 46 13.15 -16.01 4.28
N GLY A 47 12.97 -14.89 3.56
CA GLY A 47 13.60 -14.68 2.26
C GLY A 47 15.12 -14.76 2.31
N GLY A 48 15.73 -14.13 3.31
CA GLY A 48 17.17 -14.21 3.55
C GLY A 48 17.67 -15.62 3.86
N LEU A 49 16.90 -16.38 4.67
CA LEU A 49 17.22 -17.78 4.95
C LEU A 49 17.12 -18.65 3.69
N VAL A 50 16.11 -18.45 2.87
CA VAL A 50 15.93 -19.19 1.60
C VAL A 50 17.11 -18.92 0.68
N VAL A 51 17.50 -17.67 0.49
CA VAL A 51 18.66 -17.32 -0.37
C VAL A 51 19.94 -17.92 0.18
N LYS A 52 20.15 -17.89 1.49
CA LYS A 52 21.39 -18.34 2.10
C LYS A 52 21.55 -19.86 2.14
N TYR A 53 20.47 -20.61 2.39
CA TYR A 53 20.56 -22.04 2.69
C TYR A 53 19.92 -22.95 1.65
N PHE A 54 18.94 -22.46 0.87
CA PHE A 54 18.20 -23.29 -0.08
C PHE A 54 18.56 -23.04 -1.53
N LEU A 55 19.09 -21.86 -1.86
CA LEU A 55 19.59 -21.61 -3.21
C LEU A 55 21.01 -22.15 -3.33
N PRO A 56 21.32 -22.95 -4.36
CA PRO A 56 22.63 -23.54 -4.51
C PRO A 56 23.70 -22.46 -4.77
N PRO A 57 24.90 -22.59 -4.19
CA PRO A 57 26.01 -21.64 -4.39
C PRO A 57 26.49 -21.53 -5.86
N THR A 58 26.07 -22.47 -6.70
CA THR A 58 26.36 -22.48 -8.14
C THR A 58 25.46 -21.53 -8.93
N MET A 59 24.34 -21.10 -8.36
CA MET A 59 23.56 -20.00 -8.92
C MET A 59 24.20 -18.70 -8.45
N ASP A 60 24.53 -17.83 -9.39
CA ASP A 60 24.93 -16.44 -9.08
C ASP A 60 23.75 -15.67 -8.53
N THR A 61 23.43 -15.99 -7.26
CA THR A 61 22.21 -15.48 -6.59
C THR A 61 22.49 -14.13 -5.96
N ASN A 62 21.80 -13.11 -6.43
CA ASN A 62 21.88 -11.79 -5.83
C ASN A 62 21.21 -11.83 -4.43
N PRO A 63 21.88 -11.35 -3.35
CA PRO A 63 21.31 -11.32 -2.00
C PRO A 63 19.97 -10.60 -1.91
N LEU A 64 19.69 -9.63 -2.79
CA LEU A 64 18.43 -8.90 -2.86
C LEU A 64 17.23 -9.79 -3.24
N MET A 65 17.45 -11.02 -3.72
CA MET A 65 16.37 -11.99 -3.90
C MET A 65 15.62 -12.30 -2.59
N GLY A 66 16.30 -12.16 -1.44
CA GLY A 66 15.66 -12.31 -0.13
C GLY A 66 14.55 -11.29 0.15
N CYS A 67 14.55 -10.15 -0.53
CA CYS A 67 13.53 -9.12 -0.39
C CYS A 67 12.28 -9.38 -1.24
N LEU A 68 12.34 -10.31 -2.21
CA LEU A 68 11.27 -10.53 -3.18
C LEU A 68 9.97 -11.03 -2.55
N ILE A 69 10.04 -11.77 -1.44
CA ILE A 69 8.84 -12.27 -0.74
C ILE A 69 8.03 -11.10 -0.21
N GLU A 70 8.66 -10.20 0.53
CA GLU A 70 7.98 -9.02 1.10
C GLU A 70 7.49 -8.08 -0.01
N VAL A 71 8.38 -7.74 -0.95
CA VAL A 71 8.05 -6.84 -2.07
C VAL A 71 6.88 -7.37 -2.91
N GLY A 72 6.83 -8.69 -3.14
CA GLY A 72 5.79 -9.31 -3.96
C GLY A 72 4.50 -9.59 -3.19
N PHE A 73 4.57 -10.22 -2.02
CA PHE A 73 3.38 -10.69 -1.30
C PHE A 73 2.69 -9.57 -0.52
N GLU A 74 3.42 -8.80 0.28
CA GLU A 74 2.87 -7.69 1.03
C GLU A 74 2.76 -6.43 0.18
N GLY A 75 3.82 -6.10 -0.55
CA GLY A 75 3.87 -4.93 -1.41
C GLY A 75 3.07 -5.05 -2.72
N GLY A 76 3.00 -6.25 -3.27
CA GLY A 76 2.28 -6.54 -4.52
C GLY A 76 2.89 -5.89 -5.76
N HIS A 77 2.15 -5.89 -6.88
CA HIS A 77 2.60 -5.34 -8.17
C HIS A 77 2.99 -3.86 -8.10
N GLY A 78 2.33 -3.08 -7.24
CA GLY A 78 2.63 -1.67 -7.05
C GLY A 78 4.02 -1.45 -6.46
N ALA A 79 4.33 -2.11 -5.35
CA ALA A 79 5.63 -2.03 -4.70
C ALA A 79 6.73 -2.61 -5.59
N ALA A 80 6.51 -3.75 -6.23
CA ALA A 80 7.47 -4.34 -7.17
C ALA A 80 7.82 -3.37 -8.30
N SER A 81 6.84 -2.66 -8.86
CA SER A 81 7.06 -1.68 -9.91
C SER A 81 7.86 -0.45 -9.45
N ILE A 82 7.69 -0.04 -8.19
CA ILE A 82 8.40 1.12 -7.62
C ILE A 82 9.83 0.76 -7.24
N ILE A 83 10.00 -0.40 -6.58
CA ILE A 83 11.30 -0.85 -6.06
C ILE A 83 12.17 -1.41 -7.18
N GLY A 84 11.58 -1.86 -8.29
CA GLY A 84 12.30 -2.42 -9.42
C GLY A 84 13.42 -1.53 -9.97
N GLU A 85 13.22 -0.20 -10.00
CA GLU A 85 14.28 0.73 -10.37
C GLU A 85 15.43 0.76 -9.36
N SER A 86 15.11 0.63 -8.07
CA SER A 86 16.12 0.54 -7.01
C SER A 86 16.88 -0.77 -7.07
N PHE A 87 16.23 -1.89 -7.37
CA PHE A 87 16.90 -3.16 -7.61
C PHE A 87 17.91 -3.08 -8.75
N ASN A 88 17.54 -2.45 -9.85
CA ASN A 88 18.46 -2.27 -10.98
C ASN A 88 19.69 -1.44 -10.59
N ARG A 89 19.49 -0.33 -9.86
CA ARG A 89 20.61 0.51 -9.36
C ARG A 89 21.53 -0.23 -8.40
N LEU A 90 21.00 -1.18 -7.63
CA LEU A 90 21.76 -1.99 -6.68
C LEU A 90 22.40 -3.26 -7.31
N GLY A 91 22.39 -3.38 -8.65
CA GLY A 91 23.00 -4.49 -9.34
C GLY A 91 22.13 -5.75 -9.41
N PHE A 92 20.81 -5.59 -9.33
CA PHE A 92 19.82 -6.66 -9.48
C PHE A 92 18.83 -6.34 -10.60
N PRO A 93 19.26 -6.40 -11.88
CA PRO A 93 18.47 -5.98 -13.03
C PRO A 93 17.18 -6.79 -13.22
N ASN A 94 17.18 -8.07 -12.87
CA ASN A 94 15.99 -8.94 -12.96
C ASN A 94 15.02 -8.78 -11.77
N GLY A 95 15.34 -7.90 -10.82
CA GLY A 95 14.55 -7.71 -9.60
C GLY A 95 13.13 -7.22 -9.86
N LEU A 96 12.92 -6.41 -10.89
CA LEU A 96 11.59 -5.97 -11.31
C LEU A 96 10.71 -7.15 -11.76
N ASP A 97 11.21 -7.95 -12.70
CA ASP A 97 10.43 -9.04 -13.28
C ASP A 97 10.15 -10.14 -12.25
N LEU A 98 11.15 -10.47 -11.43
CA LEU A 98 10.98 -11.42 -10.34
C LEU A 98 10.03 -10.89 -9.26
N GLY A 99 10.07 -9.60 -8.93
CA GLY A 99 9.13 -8.96 -8.00
C GLY A 99 7.69 -9.01 -8.50
N LEU A 100 7.46 -8.75 -9.79
CA LEU A 100 6.15 -8.86 -10.42
C LEU A 100 5.64 -10.31 -10.46
N ALA A 101 6.53 -11.27 -10.74
CA ALA A 101 6.21 -12.69 -10.69
C ALA A 101 5.81 -13.12 -9.27
N MET A 102 6.58 -12.70 -8.25
CA MET A 102 6.25 -12.96 -6.85
C MET A 102 4.93 -12.32 -6.43
N ALA A 103 4.62 -11.10 -6.90
CA ALA A 103 3.34 -10.44 -6.66
C ALA A 103 2.16 -11.23 -7.24
N THR A 104 2.32 -11.78 -8.44
CA THR A 104 1.31 -12.64 -9.07
C THR A 104 1.11 -13.94 -8.27
N MET A 105 2.20 -14.57 -7.85
CA MET A 105 2.15 -15.77 -7.01
C MET A 105 1.53 -15.48 -5.64
N GLY A 106 1.83 -14.31 -5.04
CA GLY A 106 1.22 -13.84 -3.80
C GLY A 106 -0.28 -13.68 -3.92
N LEU A 107 -0.77 -13.06 -5.00
CA LEU A 107 -2.19 -12.90 -5.27
C LEU A 107 -2.91 -14.25 -5.45
N LEU A 108 -2.33 -15.16 -6.22
CA LEU A 108 -2.89 -16.49 -6.42
C LEU A 108 -2.92 -17.30 -5.13
N SER A 109 -1.81 -17.32 -4.39
CA SER A 109 -1.71 -18.05 -3.12
C SER A 109 -2.66 -17.48 -2.06
N SER A 110 -2.79 -16.17 -1.96
CA SER A 110 -3.71 -15.54 -1.00
C SER A 110 -5.17 -15.88 -1.30
N SER A 111 -5.55 -15.92 -2.56
CA SER A 111 -6.91 -16.29 -2.98
C SER A 111 -7.22 -17.75 -2.68
N LEU A 112 -6.28 -18.66 -2.97
CA LEU A 112 -6.46 -20.09 -2.73
C LEU A 112 -6.39 -20.43 -1.25
N LEU A 113 -5.32 -20.05 -0.58
CA LEU A 113 -5.11 -20.36 0.84
C LEU A 113 -6.10 -19.61 1.73
N GLY A 114 -6.41 -18.36 1.41
CA GLY A 114 -7.42 -17.58 2.12
C GLY A 114 -8.78 -18.27 2.11
N SER A 115 -9.22 -18.77 0.95
CA SER A 115 -10.46 -19.53 0.84
C SER A 115 -10.43 -20.82 1.66
N ILE A 116 -9.30 -21.54 1.65
CA ILE A 116 -9.12 -22.77 2.47
C ILE A 116 -9.17 -22.41 3.96
N PHE A 117 -8.47 -21.36 4.40
CA PHE A 117 -8.47 -20.94 5.81
C PHE A 117 -9.86 -20.48 6.29
N ILE A 118 -10.61 -19.77 5.45
CA ILE A 118 -12.01 -19.40 5.76
C ILE A 118 -12.86 -20.65 5.93
N PHE A 119 -12.74 -21.62 5.02
CA PHE A 119 -13.46 -22.88 5.11
C PHE A 119 -13.11 -23.65 6.38
N LEU A 120 -11.81 -23.80 6.69
CA LEU A 120 -11.35 -24.48 7.90
C LEU A 120 -11.79 -23.72 9.17
N GLY A 121 -11.68 -22.39 9.20
CA GLY A 121 -12.09 -21.56 10.33
C GLY A 121 -13.59 -21.73 10.65
N ARG A 122 -14.43 -21.83 9.62
CA ARG A 122 -15.87 -22.15 9.77
C ARG A 122 -16.08 -23.58 10.29
N THR A 123 -15.36 -24.54 9.74
CA THR A 123 -15.50 -25.96 10.13
C THR A 123 -15.08 -26.20 11.57
N PHE A 124 -14.04 -25.51 12.04
CA PHE A 124 -13.56 -25.61 13.42
C PHE A 124 -14.21 -24.64 14.40
N GLY A 125 -15.20 -23.83 13.97
CA GLY A 125 -15.90 -22.87 14.83
C GLY A 125 -15.01 -21.77 15.42
N ILE A 126 -13.86 -21.49 14.77
CA ILE A 126 -12.92 -20.45 15.20
C ILE A 126 -13.35 -19.07 14.66
N SER A 127 -14.10 -19.06 13.57
CA SER A 127 -14.67 -17.86 12.99
C SER A 127 -16.11 -17.74 13.47
N ASP A 128 -16.38 -16.82 14.37
CA ASP A 128 -17.73 -16.31 14.57
C ASP A 128 -18.17 -15.74 13.22
N THR A 129 -19.13 -16.42 12.63
CA THR A 129 -19.84 -15.88 11.49
C THR A 129 -20.76 -14.78 12.04
N GLU A 130 -20.20 -13.64 12.39
CA GLU A 130 -20.99 -12.45 12.14
C GLU A 130 -21.27 -12.54 10.64
N GLU A 131 -22.47 -13.01 10.32
CA GLU A 131 -23.08 -12.68 9.06
C GLU A 131 -22.72 -11.22 8.85
N ILE A 132 -21.82 -10.96 7.90
CA ILE A 132 -21.85 -9.70 7.22
C ILE A 132 -23.25 -9.72 6.64
N SER A 133 -24.22 -9.34 7.50
CA SER A 133 -25.46 -8.80 7.06
C SER A 133 -24.98 -7.75 6.08
N GLU A 134 -24.94 -8.12 4.79
CA GLU A 134 -25.12 -7.11 3.79
C GLU A 134 -26.36 -6.37 4.29
N LYS A 135 -26.16 -5.30 5.07
CA LYS A 135 -27.06 -4.20 5.01
C LYS A 135 -27.05 -3.90 3.52
N LYS A 136 -27.93 -4.59 2.80
CA LYS A 136 -28.51 -4.09 1.58
C LYS A 136 -28.98 -2.72 2.03
N ASP A 137 -28.07 -1.80 1.90
CA ASP A 137 -28.38 -0.40 1.93
C ASP A 137 -29.38 -0.26 0.79
N ASN A 138 -30.67 -0.41 1.17
CA ASN A 138 -31.80 -0.13 0.30
C ASN A 138 -31.83 1.37 0.04
N GLN A 139 -30.69 1.98 -0.17
CA GLN A 139 -30.54 3.20 -0.95
C GLN A 139 -30.73 2.83 -2.44
N LYS A 140 -31.92 2.31 -2.75
CA LYS A 140 -32.56 2.68 -4.00
C LYS A 140 -32.90 4.17 -3.91
N GLU A 141 -31.88 4.97 -3.76
CA GLU A 141 -31.97 6.35 -4.15
C GLU A 141 -32.08 6.36 -5.66
N ASN A 142 -33.33 6.32 -6.13
CA ASN A 142 -33.73 6.60 -7.50
C ASN A 142 -33.41 8.11 -7.79
N THR A 143 -32.16 8.47 -7.61
CA THR A 143 -31.67 9.73 -8.11
C THR A 143 -31.22 9.44 -9.53
N LYS A 144 -32.10 9.68 -10.50
CA LYS A 144 -31.70 9.95 -11.87
C LYS A 144 -30.90 11.26 -11.82
N ILE A 145 -29.70 11.18 -11.29
CA ILE A 145 -28.73 12.26 -11.36
C ILE A 145 -28.38 12.34 -12.85
N GLY A 146 -28.70 13.46 -13.46
CA GLY A 146 -28.46 13.64 -14.87
C GLY A 146 -26.95 13.55 -15.17
N ILE A 147 -26.57 13.02 -16.32
CA ILE A 147 -25.16 12.81 -16.77
C ILE A 147 -24.27 14.03 -16.48
N PHE A 148 -24.82 15.24 -16.58
CA PHE A 148 -24.11 16.48 -16.26
C PHE A 148 -23.81 16.68 -14.76
N ALA A 149 -24.69 16.20 -13.87
CA ALA A 149 -24.44 16.27 -12.43
C ALA A 149 -23.36 15.26 -12.03
N ASP A 150 -23.37 14.08 -12.59
CA ASP A 150 -22.34 13.04 -12.36
C ASP A 150 -20.99 13.52 -12.87
N LEU A 151 -20.94 14.15 -14.04
CA LEU A 151 -19.72 14.72 -14.60
C LEU A 151 -19.16 15.86 -13.73
N ARG A 152 -20.02 16.71 -13.20
CA ARG A 152 -19.62 17.78 -12.27
C ARG A 152 -18.99 17.21 -11.00
N ILE A 153 -19.61 16.18 -10.41
CA ILE A 153 -19.10 15.50 -9.22
C ILE A 153 -17.73 14.87 -9.52
N LEU A 154 -17.61 14.22 -10.67
CA LEU A 154 -16.34 13.61 -11.10
C LEU A 154 -15.23 14.66 -11.23
N ILE A 155 -15.49 15.79 -11.88
CA ILE A 155 -14.52 16.88 -12.06
C ILE A 155 -14.09 17.47 -10.71
N ILE A 156 -15.03 17.68 -9.79
CA ILE A 156 -14.75 18.20 -8.44
C ILE A 156 -13.86 17.21 -7.68
N ASN A 157 -14.19 15.91 -7.67
CA ASN A 157 -13.40 14.88 -7.01
C ASN A 157 -12.00 14.75 -7.61
N LEU A 158 -11.89 14.85 -8.93
CA LEU A 158 -10.59 14.87 -9.62
C LEU A 158 -9.76 16.10 -9.24
N GLY A 159 -10.39 17.25 -9.10
CA GLY A 159 -9.76 18.48 -8.63
C GLY A 159 -9.20 18.35 -7.22
N PHE A 160 -9.98 17.82 -6.27
CA PHE A 160 -9.50 17.55 -4.91
C PHE A 160 -8.38 16.51 -4.86
N SER A 161 -8.47 15.47 -5.70
CA SER A 161 -7.39 14.47 -5.83
C SER A 161 -6.10 15.12 -6.36
N GLY A 162 -6.21 16.02 -7.34
CA GLY A 162 -5.08 16.80 -7.84
C GLY A 162 -4.44 17.70 -6.77
N LEU A 163 -5.26 18.34 -5.94
CA LEU A 163 -4.77 19.13 -4.80
C LEU A 163 -4.04 18.26 -3.76
N ALA A 164 -4.57 17.07 -3.44
CA ALA A 164 -3.94 16.12 -2.53
C ALA A 164 -2.57 15.65 -3.05
N ILE A 165 -2.48 15.35 -4.34
CA ILE A 165 -1.23 14.97 -4.99
C ILE A 165 -0.22 16.13 -4.94
N SER A 166 -0.65 17.32 -5.31
CA SER A 166 0.19 18.52 -5.29
C SER A 166 0.74 18.81 -3.90
N PHE A 167 -0.11 18.72 -2.88
CA PHE A 167 0.30 18.88 -1.49
C PHE A 167 1.31 17.81 -1.06
N GLY A 168 1.07 16.55 -1.38
CA GLY A 168 1.99 15.45 -1.06
C GLY A 168 3.37 15.62 -1.70
N VAL A 169 3.40 16.02 -2.97
CA VAL A 169 4.66 16.31 -3.70
C VAL A 169 5.40 17.49 -3.09
N LEU A 170 4.69 18.57 -2.74
CA LEU A 170 5.28 19.76 -2.09
C LEU A 170 5.83 19.40 -0.72
N LEU A 171 5.09 18.63 0.07
CA LEU A 171 5.54 18.20 1.41
C LEU A 171 6.79 17.34 1.33
N LEU A 172 6.86 16.39 0.40
CA LEU A 172 8.06 15.59 0.18
C LEU A 172 9.27 16.46 -0.27
N LYS A 173 9.04 17.40 -1.19
CA LYS A 173 10.10 18.34 -1.62
C LYS A 173 10.59 19.19 -0.45
N PHE A 174 9.69 19.67 0.39
CA PHE A 174 10.02 20.44 1.59
C PHE A 174 10.84 19.63 2.58
N LEU A 175 10.47 18.37 2.84
CA LEU A 175 11.25 17.47 3.68
C LEU A 175 12.64 17.20 3.11
N LYS A 176 12.75 16.99 1.79
CA LYS A 176 14.05 16.84 1.12
C LYS A 176 14.91 18.08 1.23
N TYR A 177 14.31 19.26 1.16
CA TYR A 177 15.02 20.52 1.32
C TYR A 177 15.56 20.70 2.75
N ILE A 178 14.75 20.42 3.78
CA ILE A 178 15.15 20.50 5.18
C ILE A 178 16.20 19.45 5.54
N SER A 179 16.19 18.28 4.91
CA SER A 179 17.14 17.21 5.23
C SER A 179 18.57 17.48 4.76
N ASN A 180 18.78 18.43 3.87
CA ASN A 180 20.11 18.75 3.34
C ASN A 180 21.17 19.06 4.41
N PRO A 181 20.89 19.78 5.52
CA PRO A 181 21.87 20.07 6.55
C PRO A 181 22.09 18.95 7.58
N PHE A 182 21.29 17.88 7.58
CA PHE A 182 21.29 16.87 8.67
C PHE A 182 22.21 15.65 8.43
N GLY A 183 23.14 15.73 7.50
CA GLY A 183 24.12 14.67 7.22
C GLY A 183 23.64 13.63 6.19
N ASP A 184 24.61 12.86 5.67
CA ASP A 184 24.38 11.98 4.51
C ASP A 184 23.36 10.85 4.78
N PHE A 185 23.38 10.27 5.98
CA PHE A 185 22.46 9.19 6.35
C PHE A 185 20.98 9.63 6.35
N SER A 186 20.69 10.77 6.98
CA SER A 186 19.31 11.32 7.02
C SER A 186 18.83 11.72 5.64
N ARG A 187 19.73 12.26 4.84
CA ARG A 187 19.46 12.65 3.46
C ARG A 187 19.11 11.43 2.61
N GLU A 188 19.88 10.36 2.70
CA GLU A 188 19.66 9.13 1.93
C GLU A 188 18.31 8.49 2.26
N ILE A 189 17.94 8.41 3.54
CA ILE A 189 16.63 7.90 3.97
C ILE A 189 15.50 8.76 3.40
N ILE A 190 15.54 10.08 3.55
CA ILE A 190 14.45 10.95 3.10
C ILE A 190 14.35 10.98 1.56
N PHE A 191 15.47 10.88 0.85
CA PHE A 191 15.47 10.81 -0.60
C PHE A 191 14.90 9.49 -1.14
N SER A 192 14.98 8.42 -0.35
CA SER A 192 14.41 7.09 -0.69
C SER A 192 12.91 6.99 -0.40
N LEU A 193 12.32 7.94 0.35
CA LEU A 193 10.90 7.89 0.69
C LEU A 193 10.01 8.04 -0.56
N PRO A 194 9.02 7.14 -0.73
CA PRO A 194 8.04 7.27 -1.81
C PRO A 194 7.08 8.43 -1.53
N VAL A 195 6.49 9.00 -2.58
CA VAL A 195 5.57 10.14 -2.47
C VAL A 195 4.19 9.78 -1.87
N PHE A 196 3.80 8.52 -1.92
CA PHE A 196 2.44 8.07 -1.62
C PHE A 196 1.96 8.35 -0.19
N PRO A 197 2.74 8.13 0.90
CA PRO A 197 2.33 8.49 2.25
C PRO A 197 2.01 9.99 2.40
N PHE A 198 2.75 10.83 1.69
CA PHE A 198 2.55 12.29 1.73
C PHE A 198 1.29 12.72 0.99
N ILE A 199 0.95 12.03 -0.10
CA ILE A 199 -0.33 12.22 -0.82
C ILE A 199 -1.50 11.82 0.08
N LEU A 200 -1.38 10.74 0.83
CA LEU A 200 -2.40 10.29 1.76
C LEU A 200 -2.62 11.29 2.89
N ILE A 201 -1.55 11.91 3.42
CA ILE A 201 -1.65 13.02 4.37
C ILE A 201 -2.37 14.22 3.74
N GLY A 202 -2.05 14.56 2.49
CA GLY A 202 -2.75 15.60 1.74
C GLY A 202 -4.25 15.32 1.58
N SER A 203 -4.61 14.08 1.27
CA SER A 203 -6.00 13.63 1.16
C SER A 203 -6.75 13.76 2.50
N LEU A 204 -6.13 13.37 3.61
CA LEU A 204 -6.69 13.52 4.95
C LEU A 204 -6.92 14.98 5.34
N LEU A 205 -5.97 15.87 5.02
CA LEU A 205 -6.11 17.31 5.29
C LEU A 205 -7.26 17.93 4.49
N ILE A 206 -7.38 17.61 3.20
CA ILE A 206 -8.47 18.10 2.37
C ILE A 206 -9.80 17.58 2.93
N ARG A 207 -9.86 16.31 3.29
CA ARG A 207 -11.05 15.71 3.90
C ARG A 207 -11.45 16.44 5.19
N TYR A 208 -10.51 16.69 6.08
CA TYR A 208 -10.73 17.42 7.32
C TYR A 208 -11.27 18.85 7.10
N ILE A 209 -10.78 19.52 6.05
CA ILE A 209 -11.25 20.87 5.68
C ILE A 209 -12.68 20.82 5.13
N LEU A 210 -13.03 19.77 4.38
CA LEU A 210 -14.37 19.62 3.79
C LEU A 210 -15.45 19.16 4.80
N GLU A 211 -15.05 18.54 5.92
CA GLU A 211 -15.99 18.13 6.98
C GLU A 211 -16.32 19.25 7.99
N LYS A 212 -15.56 20.36 7.96
CA LYS A 212 -15.85 21.57 8.77
C LYS A 212 -16.80 22.52 8.07
#